data_2abe4e3632b1195e5917b4a6cff5614e
#
_entry.id   2abe4e3632b1195e5917b4a6cff5614e
#
_cell.length_a   1.000
_cell.length_b   1.000
_cell.length_c   1.000
_cell.angle_alpha   90.00
_cell.angle_beta   90.00
_cell.angle_gamma   90.00
#
_symmetry.space_group_name_H-M   'P 1'
#
loop_
_entity.id
_entity.type
_entity.pdbx_description
1 polymer ?
#
loop_
_entity_poly.entity_id
_entity_poly.type
_entity_poly.pdbx_seq_one_letter_code
_entity_poly.pdbx_strand_id
1 'polypeptide(L)'
;QQPAHKIAPTLLIDPPEDLSVMQDEIFGPVMPVKPYKDLKETIDYVNQHDRPLGLYYFGDDKAGDHVRHHTTSGGVTLNDVVMHVAQEELPFGGVGPSGTGSYHGIDGFKRFSHAKAVFKQSGINVMEKMGLRPPYTDKFTKAVRSQMK
;
A
#
# COMPACT_ATOMS: atom_id res chain seq x y z
N GLN A 1 -39.10 -16.60 7.92
CA GLN A 1 -39.04 -15.15 7.72
C GLN A 1 -38.07 -14.57 8.75
N GLN A 2 -37.02 -13.93 8.28
CA GLN A 2 -36.14 -13.18 9.18
C GLN A 2 -36.84 -11.91 9.64
N PRO A 3 -36.67 -11.47 10.90
CA PRO A 3 -37.19 -10.18 11.34
C PRO A 3 -36.65 -9.07 10.44
N ALA A 4 -37.48 -8.08 10.10
CA ALA A 4 -37.09 -6.92 9.33
C ALA A 4 -35.80 -6.30 9.90
N HIS A 5 -34.84 -5.96 9.00
CA HIS A 5 -33.53 -5.34 9.31
C HIS A 5 -32.50 -6.25 10.01
N LYS A 6 -32.63 -7.58 9.95
CA LYS A 6 -31.63 -8.52 10.44
C LYS A 6 -31.24 -9.50 9.34
N ILE A 7 -29.93 -9.64 9.13
CA ILE A 7 -29.31 -10.63 8.24
C ILE A 7 -28.45 -11.55 9.14
N ALA A 8 -28.67 -12.84 9.04
CA ALA A 8 -27.86 -13.81 9.79
C ALA A 8 -26.43 -13.83 9.24
N PRO A 9 -25.39 -13.96 10.09
CA PRO A 9 -24.03 -14.27 9.65
C PRO A 9 -24.03 -15.51 8.75
N THR A 10 -23.45 -15.41 7.57
CA THR A 10 -23.51 -16.44 6.53
C THR A 10 -22.13 -16.72 5.96
N LEU A 11 -21.72 -17.98 5.92
CA LEU A 11 -20.51 -18.42 5.22
C LEU A 11 -20.89 -18.99 3.86
N LEU A 12 -20.23 -18.52 2.80
CA LEU A 12 -20.34 -19.07 1.45
C LEU A 12 -19.09 -19.89 1.17
N ILE A 13 -19.24 -21.21 1.10
CA ILE A 13 -18.09 -22.10 0.90
C ILE A 13 -17.85 -22.28 -0.59
N ASP A 14 -16.64 -21.95 -1.02
CA ASP A 14 -16.12 -22.06 -2.39
C ASP A 14 -17.06 -21.47 -3.45
N PRO A 15 -17.51 -20.21 -3.30
CA PRO A 15 -18.38 -19.59 -4.30
C PRO A 15 -17.61 -19.39 -5.62
N PRO A 16 -18.30 -19.48 -6.78
CA PRO A 16 -17.72 -19.12 -8.07
C PRO A 16 -17.22 -17.67 -8.11
N GLU A 17 -16.12 -17.42 -8.84
CA GLU A 17 -15.48 -16.10 -8.90
C GLU A 17 -16.32 -15.03 -9.63
N ASP A 18 -17.25 -15.43 -10.49
CA ASP A 18 -18.12 -14.55 -11.26
C ASP A 18 -19.31 -14.00 -10.47
N LEU A 19 -19.49 -14.43 -9.23
CA LEU A 19 -20.56 -13.90 -8.37
C LEU A 19 -20.22 -12.51 -7.86
N SER A 20 -21.20 -11.63 -7.80
CA SER A 20 -21.06 -10.26 -7.24
C SER A 20 -20.43 -10.23 -5.87
N VAL A 21 -20.68 -11.24 -5.02
CA VAL A 21 -20.09 -11.38 -3.69
C VAL A 21 -18.56 -11.57 -3.72
N MET A 22 -18.00 -11.98 -4.85
CA MET A 22 -16.55 -12.12 -5.06
C MET A 22 -15.94 -10.90 -5.77
N GLN A 23 -16.77 -10.03 -6.36
CA GLN A 23 -16.33 -8.87 -7.15
C GLN A 23 -16.53 -7.54 -6.41
N ASP A 24 -17.60 -7.44 -5.63
CA ASP A 24 -17.99 -6.20 -4.95
C ASP A 24 -17.70 -6.26 -3.45
N GLU A 25 -17.52 -5.11 -2.82
CA GLU A 25 -17.43 -5.00 -1.37
C GLU A 25 -18.77 -5.41 -0.73
N ILE A 26 -18.75 -6.47 0.10
CA ILE A 26 -19.98 -7.07 0.65
C ILE A 26 -20.69 -6.14 1.64
N PHE A 27 -19.96 -5.42 2.46
CA PHE A 27 -20.44 -4.51 3.50
C PHE A 27 -21.60 -5.09 4.35
N GLY A 28 -21.52 -6.39 4.69
CA GLY A 28 -22.57 -7.12 5.39
C GLY A 28 -22.06 -8.40 6.03
N PRO A 29 -22.91 -9.14 6.75
CA PRO A 29 -22.52 -10.33 7.52
C PRO A 29 -22.41 -11.60 6.64
N VAL A 30 -21.85 -11.49 5.46
CA VAL A 30 -21.61 -12.61 4.54
C VAL A 30 -20.10 -12.70 4.31
N MET A 31 -19.53 -13.89 4.46
CA MET A 31 -18.11 -14.15 4.26
C MET A 31 -17.91 -15.30 3.27
N PRO A 32 -17.36 -15.03 2.07
CA PRO A 32 -16.91 -16.08 1.18
C PRO A 32 -15.65 -16.75 1.75
N VAL A 33 -15.58 -18.06 1.64
CA VAL A 33 -14.48 -18.90 2.13
C VAL A 33 -14.01 -19.76 0.98
N LYS A 34 -12.75 -19.62 0.58
CA LYS A 34 -12.12 -20.46 -0.43
C LYS A 34 -11.11 -21.40 0.22
N PRO A 35 -11.26 -22.73 0.01
CA PRO A 35 -10.26 -23.69 0.45
C PRO A 35 -9.01 -23.59 -0.43
N TYR A 36 -7.85 -23.86 0.14
CA TYR A 36 -6.58 -23.91 -0.58
C TYR A 36 -5.77 -25.15 -0.14
N LYS A 37 -4.80 -25.56 -0.95
CA LYS A 37 -3.95 -26.73 -0.68
C LYS A 37 -2.58 -26.33 -0.14
N ASP A 38 -2.03 -25.24 -0.61
CA ASP A 38 -0.75 -24.71 -0.16
C ASP A 38 -0.76 -23.17 -0.12
N LEU A 39 0.19 -22.62 0.63
CA LEU A 39 0.26 -21.18 0.86
C LEU A 39 0.56 -20.38 -0.41
N LYS A 40 1.26 -20.99 -1.37
CA LYS A 40 1.57 -20.31 -2.65
C LYS A 40 0.29 -20.00 -3.43
N GLU A 41 -0.67 -20.93 -3.41
CA GLU A 41 -1.98 -20.76 -4.06
C GLU A 41 -2.71 -19.52 -3.53
N THR A 42 -2.67 -19.28 -2.21
CA THR A 42 -3.29 -18.10 -1.60
C THR A 42 -2.55 -16.81 -1.96
N ILE A 43 -1.21 -16.83 -2.00
CA ILE A 43 -0.40 -15.69 -2.41
C ILE A 43 -0.67 -15.33 -3.87
N ASP A 44 -0.69 -16.32 -4.75
CA ASP A 44 -0.99 -16.12 -6.16
C ASP A 44 -2.40 -15.55 -6.36
N TYR A 45 -3.39 -16.06 -5.61
CA TYR A 45 -4.76 -15.54 -5.62
C TYR A 45 -4.83 -14.06 -5.23
N VAL A 46 -4.22 -13.68 -4.12
CA VAL A 46 -4.19 -12.28 -3.67
C VAL A 46 -3.51 -11.37 -4.70
N ASN A 47 -2.41 -11.83 -5.30
CA ASN A 47 -1.66 -11.04 -6.27
C ASN A 47 -2.34 -10.91 -7.65
N GLN A 48 -3.29 -11.78 -7.98
CA GLN A 48 -4.10 -11.70 -9.21
C GLN A 48 -5.29 -10.74 -9.08
N HIS A 49 -5.64 -10.36 -7.87
CA HIS A 49 -6.75 -9.45 -7.57
C HIS A 49 -6.25 -8.04 -7.20
N ASP A 50 -7.20 -7.14 -7.05
CA ASP A 50 -6.95 -5.79 -6.57
C ASP A 50 -6.32 -5.83 -5.16
N ARG A 51 -5.35 -4.94 -4.94
CA ARG A 51 -4.63 -4.86 -3.66
C ARG A 51 -5.58 -4.49 -2.53
N PRO A 52 -5.72 -5.36 -1.50
CA PRO A 52 -6.67 -5.12 -0.42
C PRO A 52 -6.20 -4.01 0.52
N LEU A 53 -7.16 -3.39 1.22
CA LEU A 53 -6.88 -2.44 2.29
C LEU A 53 -6.19 -3.10 3.49
N GLY A 54 -6.61 -4.30 3.86
CA GLY A 54 -6.03 -5.06 4.96
C GLY A 54 -5.87 -6.53 4.62
N LEU A 55 -4.81 -7.14 5.14
CA LEU A 55 -4.54 -8.56 5.05
C LEU A 55 -4.36 -9.12 6.46
N TYR A 56 -5.00 -10.24 6.72
CA TYR A 56 -4.92 -10.96 8.00
C TYR A 56 -4.38 -12.36 7.78
N TYR A 57 -3.37 -12.73 8.55
CA TYR A 57 -2.80 -14.06 8.50
C TYR A 57 -2.84 -14.72 9.88
N PHE A 58 -3.27 -15.96 9.95
CA PHE A 58 -3.26 -16.79 11.16
C PHE A 58 -2.41 -18.03 10.92
N GLY A 59 -1.39 -18.23 11.73
CA GLY A 59 -0.48 -19.37 11.63
C GLY A 59 0.88 -19.08 12.25
N ASP A 60 1.90 -19.82 11.83
CA ASP A 60 3.27 -19.63 12.28
C ASP A 60 3.94 -18.38 11.68
N ASP A 61 4.92 -17.83 12.40
CA ASP A 61 5.58 -16.59 12.05
C ASP A 61 6.33 -16.67 10.70
N LYS A 62 6.93 -17.81 10.39
CA LYS A 62 7.69 -17.98 9.16
C LYS A 62 6.79 -17.91 7.93
N ALA A 63 5.65 -18.56 7.99
CA ALA A 63 4.65 -18.49 6.91
C ALA A 63 4.00 -17.10 6.85
N GLY A 64 3.73 -16.46 7.99
CA GLY A 64 3.25 -15.07 8.05
C GLY A 64 4.22 -14.10 7.42
N ASP A 65 5.51 -14.22 7.71
CA ASP A 65 6.58 -13.44 7.08
C ASP A 65 6.65 -13.68 5.57
N HIS A 66 6.47 -14.91 5.14
CA HIS A 66 6.44 -15.25 3.71
C HIS A 66 5.26 -14.56 3.01
N VAL A 67 4.06 -14.62 3.58
CA VAL A 67 2.87 -13.95 3.04
C VAL A 67 3.08 -12.44 2.93
N ARG A 68 3.48 -11.75 4.01
CA ARG A 68 3.65 -10.30 4.01
C ARG A 68 4.73 -9.79 3.06
N HIS A 69 5.74 -10.60 2.73
CA HIS A 69 6.79 -10.23 1.78
C HIS A 69 6.42 -10.52 0.31
N HIS A 70 5.45 -11.38 0.07
CA HIS A 70 5.05 -11.79 -1.28
C HIS A 70 3.66 -11.29 -1.70
N THR A 71 3.01 -10.51 -0.85
CA THR A 71 1.74 -9.84 -1.16
C THR A 71 1.84 -8.33 -0.93
N THR A 72 0.94 -7.57 -1.53
CA THR A 72 0.83 -6.12 -1.29
C THR A 72 -0.55 -5.79 -0.79
N SER A 73 -0.63 -5.14 0.38
CA SER A 73 -1.86 -4.64 0.99
C SER A 73 -1.62 -3.28 1.64
N GLY A 74 -2.68 -2.57 2.00
CA GLY A 74 -2.57 -1.34 2.77
C GLY A 74 -1.98 -1.55 4.16
N GLY A 75 -2.37 -2.61 4.85
CA GLY A 75 -1.84 -3.02 6.14
C GLY A 75 -1.89 -4.53 6.33
N VAL A 76 -1.15 -5.03 7.32
CA VAL A 76 -1.12 -6.46 7.67
C VAL A 76 -1.23 -6.61 9.18
N THR A 77 -2.05 -7.58 9.62
CA THR A 77 -2.05 -8.04 11.01
C THR A 77 -1.81 -9.56 11.03
N LEU A 78 -0.86 -10.00 11.83
CA LEU A 78 -0.53 -11.40 12.02
C LEU A 78 -1.14 -11.92 13.33
N ASN A 79 -1.83 -13.03 13.26
CA ASN A 79 -2.49 -13.73 14.38
C ASN A 79 -3.51 -12.89 15.16
N ASP A 80 -4.06 -11.85 14.50
CA ASP A 80 -5.16 -11.02 15.01
C ASP A 80 -5.88 -10.37 13.83
N VAL A 81 -6.91 -9.57 14.12
CA VAL A 81 -7.66 -8.77 13.14
C VAL A 81 -7.69 -7.31 13.57
N VAL A 82 -7.78 -6.41 12.60
CA VAL A 82 -8.00 -4.95 12.82
C VAL A 82 -6.87 -4.24 13.59
N MET A 83 -5.96 -4.93 14.24
CA MET A 83 -4.98 -4.33 15.16
C MET A 83 -4.01 -3.34 14.47
N HIS A 84 -3.68 -3.51 13.19
CA HIS A 84 -2.89 -2.53 12.44
C HIS A 84 -3.62 -1.19 12.26
N VAL A 85 -4.96 -1.18 12.31
CA VAL A 85 -5.80 0.04 12.25
C VAL A 85 -5.92 0.67 13.64
N ALA A 86 -6.02 -0.15 14.68
CA ALA A 86 -6.21 0.31 16.05
C ALA A 86 -4.96 0.97 16.66
N GLN A 87 -3.79 0.78 16.05
CA GLN A 87 -2.53 1.39 16.52
C GLN A 87 -2.36 2.79 15.92
N GLU A 88 -2.45 3.82 16.75
CA GLU A 88 -2.36 5.23 16.34
C GLU A 88 -1.00 5.62 15.77
N GLU A 89 0.05 4.86 16.06
CA GLU A 89 1.42 5.09 15.57
C GLU A 89 1.72 4.36 14.24
N LEU A 90 0.85 3.45 13.80
CA LEU A 90 1.00 2.77 12.52
C LEU A 90 0.27 3.51 11.40
N PRO A 91 0.87 3.67 10.22
CA PRO A 91 0.18 4.28 9.09
C PRO A 91 -1.00 3.41 8.65
N PHE A 92 -2.16 4.01 8.50
CA PHE A 92 -3.34 3.35 7.96
C PHE A 92 -3.76 3.97 6.64
N GLY A 93 -3.89 3.15 5.61
CA GLY A 93 -4.34 3.56 4.28
C GLY A 93 -4.19 2.42 3.28
N GLY A 94 -4.91 2.53 2.16
CA GLY A 94 -4.88 1.57 1.07
C GLY A 94 -3.75 1.80 0.08
N VAL A 95 -3.64 0.90 -0.90
CA VAL A 95 -2.67 0.96 -1.99
C VAL A 95 -3.33 0.62 -3.33
N GLY A 96 -3.18 1.49 -4.32
CA GLY A 96 -3.85 1.33 -5.62
C GLY A 96 -5.38 1.39 -5.48
N PRO A 97 -6.12 0.34 -5.88
CA PRO A 97 -7.59 0.35 -5.82
C PRO A 97 -8.16 0.52 -4.41
N SER A 98 -7.47 0.06 -3.37
CA SER A 98 -7.93 0.19 -1.98
C SER A 98 -7.66 1.56 -1.35
N GLY A 99 -6.92 2.45 -2.00
CA GLY A 99 -6.70 3.80 -1.51
C GLY A 99 -5.38 4.43 -1.93
N THR A 100 -5.17 5.68 -1.51
CA THR A 100 -3.96 6.46 -1.81
C THR A 100 -3.50 7.22 -0.57
N GLY A 101 -2.25 6.95 -0.16
CA GLY A 101 -1.65 7.55 1.02
C GLY A 101 -2.11 6.90 2.31
N SER A 102 -1.61 7.42 3.42
CA SER A 102 -1.89 6.91 4.76
C SER A 102 -2.03 8.03 5.76
N TYR A 103 -2.64 7.74 6.90
CA TYR A 103 -2.76 8.63 8.03
C TYR A 103 -2.52 7.86 9.35
N HIS A 104 -2.69 8.46 10.46
CA HIS A 104 -2.24 8.19 11.83
C HIS A 104 -0.85 8.76 12.12
N GLY A 105 -0.62 9.17 13.36
CA GLY A 105 0.65 9.65 13.86
C GLY A 105 1.33 10.66 12.94
N ILE A 106 2.60 10.44 12.72
CA ILE A 106 3.45 11.30 11.85
C ILE A 106 3.01 11.28 10.38
N ASP A 107 2.45 10.19 9.90
CA ASP A 107 1.99 10.08 8.51
C ASP A 107 0.75 10.93 8.27
N GLY A 108 -0.18 10.98 9.24
CA GLY A 108 -1.31 11.90 9.22
C GLY A 108 -0.87 13.36 9.25
N PHE A 109 0.09 13.72 10.09
CA PHE A 109 0.66 15.06 10.12
C PHE A 109 1.27 15.45 8.76
N LYS A 110 2.08 14.57 8.17
CA LYS A 110 2.67 14.79 6.84
C LYS A 110 1.62 14.92 5.74
N ARG A 111 0.54 14.16 5.83
CA ARG A 111 -0.55 14.17 4.84
C ARG A 111 -1.23 15.53 4.71
N PHE A 112 -1.37 16.25 5.82
CA PHE A 112 -1.95 17.59 5.88
C PHE A 112 -0.92 18.72 5.89
N SER A 113 0.36 18.39 5.64
CA SER A 113 1.47 19.35 5.64
C SER A 113 2.11 19.44 4.26
N HIS A 114 2.67 20.60 3.95
CA HIS A 114 3.49 20.79 2.77
C HIS A 114 4.97 20.86 3.16
N ALA A 115 5.76 19.91 2.66
CA ALA A 115 7.21 19.93 2.84
C ALA A 115 7.84 20.98 1.90
N LYS A 116 8.16 22.16 2.44
CA LYS A 116 8.78 23.25 1.69
C LYS A 116 10.28 23.04 1.61
N ALA A 117 10.79 22.80 0.39
CA ALA A 117 12.23 22.76 0.16
C ALA A 117 12.83 24.18 0.24
N VAL A 118 13.89 24.34 1.05
CA VAL A 118 14.63 25.60 1.17
C VAL A 118 16.09 25.33 0.87
N PHE A 119 16.60 25.97 -0.18
CA PHE A 119 18.02 25.97 -0.53
C PHE A 119 18.58 27.38 -0.31
N LYS A 120 19.58 27.49 0.55
CA LYS A 120 20.33 28.75 0.75
C LYS A 120 21.69 28.63 0.10
N GLN A 121 21.95 29.45 -0.90
CA GLN A 121 23.25 29.51 -1.54
C GLN A 121 24.33 29.86 -0.52
N SER A 122 25.39 29.09 -0.49
CA SER A 122 26.61 29.38 0.28
C SER A 122 27.42 30.52 -0.38
N GLY A 123 28.46 31.02 0.31
CA GLY A 123 29.37 32.04 -0.26
C GLY A 123 30.13 31.54 -1.49
N ILE A 124 30.13 30.25 -1.79
CA ILE A 124 30.73 29.65 -2.97
C ILE A 124 29.62 29.16 -3.89
N ASN A 125 29.45 29.80 -5.04
CA ASN A 125 28.50 29.39 -6.06
C ASN A 125 29.10 28.29 -6.93
N VAL A 126 28.85 27.03 -6.55
CA VAL A 126 29.36 25.85 -7.26
C VAL A 126 28.81 25.79 -8.69
N MET A 127 27.55 26.11 -8.88
CA MET A 127 26.91 26.08 -10.21
C MET A 127 27.54 27.07 -11.20
N GLU A 128 27.94 28.23 -10.72
CA GLU A 128 28.66 29.24 -11.52
C GLU A 128 30.08 28.77 -11.85
N LYS A 129 30.81 28.23 -10.86
CA LYS A 129 32.17 27.68 -11.09
C LYS A 129 32.16 26.53 -12.08
N MET A 130 31.11 25.71 -12.09
CA MET A 130 30.93 24.60 -13.04
C MET A 130 30.45 25.09 -14.44
N GLY A 131 30.16 26.36 -14.61
CA GLY A 131 29.64 26.92 -15.87
C GLY A 131 28.20 26.52 -16.16
N LEU A 132 27.42 26.15 -15.15
CA LEU A 132 26.01 25.76 -15.30
C LEU A 132 25.04 26.93 -15.18
N ARG A 133 25.56 28.16 -15.15
CA ARG A 133 24.77 29.41 -15.19
C ARG A 133 25.19 30.28 -16.39
N PRO A 134 24.29 31.11 -16.90
CA PRO A 134 24.63 32.07 -17.96
C PRO A 134 25.77 33.05 -17.55
N PRO A 135 26.58 33.47 -18.51
CA PRO A 135 26.62 33.08 -19.92
C PRO A 135 27.17 31.64 -20.08
N TYR A 136 26.48 30.85 -20.91
CA TYR A 136 26.87 29.45 -21.15
C TYR A 136 28.11 29.42 -22.06
N THR A 137 29.10 28.65 -21.65
CA THR A 137 30.37 28.46 -22.36
C THR A 137 30.59 26.99 -22.71
N ASP A 138 31.71 26.67 -23.35
CA ASP A 138 32.09 25.27 -23.62
C ASP A 138 32.14 24.39 -22.37
N LYS A 139 32.32 24.95 -21.18
CA LYS A 139 32.25 24.24 -19.91
C LYS A 139 30.84 23.65 -19.68
N PHE A 140 29.79 24.41 -20.01
CA PHE A 140 28.42 23.94 -19.94
C PHE A 140 28.19 22.72 -20.85
N THR A 141 28.59 22.84 -22.11
CA THR A 141 28.45 21.74 -23.09
C THR A 141 29.18 20.47 -22.65
N LYS A 142 30.39 20.61 -22.08
CA LYS A 142 31.17 19.49 -21.55
C LYS A 142 30.48 18.86 -20.35
N ALA A 143 29.98 19.68 -19.41
CA ALA A 143 29.28 19.19 -18.22
C ALA A 143 28.00 18.42 -18.58
N VAL A 144 27.17 18.95 -19.49
CA VAL A 144 25.96 18.27 -19.95
C VAL A 144 26.27 16.96 -20.66
N ARG A 145 27.24 16.95 -21.59
CA ARG A 145 27.64 15.73 -22.30
C ARG A 145 28.20 14.62 -21.37
N SER A 146 28.83 15.01 -20.25
CA SER A 146 29.31 14.04 -19.28
C SER A 146 28.21 13.32 -18.50
N GLN A 147 27.03 13.96 -18.38
CA GLN A 147 25.85 13.39 -17.71
C GLN A 147 24.96 12.56 -18.65
N MET A 148 25.15 12.66 -19.96
CA MET A 148 24.39 11.93 -20.98
C MET A 148 25.02 10.60 -21.37
N LYS A 149 26.07 10.15 -20.68
CA LYS A 149 26.70 8.84 -20.81
C LYS A 149 26.21 7.94 -19.68
#